data_b531418e96bb8cbc078f7bb55a82534e
#
_entry.id   b531418e96bb8cbc078f7bb55a82534e
#
_cell.length_a   1.000
_cell.length_b   1.000
_cell.length_c   1.000
_cell.angle_alpha   90.00
_cell.angle_beta   90.00
_cell.angle_gamma   90.00
#
_symmetry.space_group_name_H-M   'P 1'
#
loop_
_entity.id
_entity.type
_entity.pdbx_description
1 polymer ?
#
loop_
_entity_poly.entity_id
_entity_poly.type
_entity_poly.pdbx_seq_one_letter_code
_entity_poly.pdbx_strand_id
1 'polypeptide(L)'
;TELLVQQTLAPIKSDRFVLSIYFGRNMAKRYDRLCRALFNHFPAPLLRAEFVRASQWRLDDLHVIAAHEIPESHREFVIEQAIRFFRRPHASGIERARYDLAILVNPDEVDAPSDEKAIKRFLHAARTVGLDAWVITKDDFGRIAEFDALFMRETTGVNHYTYRFARRAEAEGLVVIDDPESIVRCTNKVYQAELFKRNDIDCPKTLVVYRESAEQIVAQLGLPCVLKKPDSSFSAGVVKADTEAELAAHLHHFQQESELVIAQEFVASSFDWRVGVLDGNPLYVCKYHMARGHWQ
;
A
#
# COMPACT_ATOMS: atom_id res chain seq x y z
N THR A 1 9.06 1.42 13.94
CA THR A 1 10.26 2.28 14.20
C THR A 1 11.04 1.80 15.42
N GLU A 2 10.40 1.46 16.56
CA GLU A 2 11.06 1.01 17.80
C GLU A 2 12.00 -0.19 17.59
N LEU A 3 11.50 -1.27 16.96
CA LEU A 3 12.34 -2.43 16.65
C LEU A 3 13.57 -2.07 15.82
N LEU A 4 13.43 -1.15 14.86
CA LEU A 4 14.53 -0.68 14.04
C LEU A 4 15.56 0.11 14.86
N VAL A 5 15.11 0.93 15.82
CA VAL A 5 15.99 1.62 16.77
C VAL A 5 16.83 0.62 17.55
N GLN A 6 16.18 -0.40 18.14
CA GLN A 6 16.90 -1.45 18.90
C GLN A 6 17.95 -2.16 18.04
N GLN A 7 17.58 -2.60 16.85
CA GLN A 7 18.48 -3.32 15.94
C GLN A 7 19.65 -2.44 15.47
N THR A 8 19.39 -1.17 15.15
CA THR A 8 20.41 -0.27 14.60
C THR A 8 21.38 0.21 15.67
N LEU A 9 20.91 0.46 16.89
CA LEU A 9 21.73 1.02 17.97
C LEU A 9 22.30 -0.04 18.91
N ALA A 10 21.95 -1.32 18.75
CA ALA A 10 22.45 -2.42 19.57
C ALA A 10 24.00 -2.43 19.72
N PRO A 11 24.81 -2.14 18.68
CA PRO A 11 26.27 -2.12 18.78
C PRO A 11 26.86 -0.92 19.52
N ILE A 12 26.04 0.11 19.82
CA ILE A 12 26.51 1.34 20.47
C ILE A 12 26.73 1.04 21.96
N LYS A 13 27.92 1.35 22.45
CA LYS A 13 28.31 1.11 23.85
C LYS A 13 27.89 2.21 24.81
N SER A 14 27.73 3.45 24.31
CA SER A 14 27.27 4.60 25.09
C SER A 14 25.79 4.47 25.44
N ASP A 15 25.34 5.12 26.51
CA ASP A 15 23.93 5.22 26.90
C ASP A 15 23.22 6.43 26.23
N ARG A 16 23.98 7.24 25.49
CA ARG A 16 23.43 8.30 24.66
C ARG A 16 24.02 8.21 23.25
N PHE A 17 23.19 8.49 22.25
CA PHE A 17 23.59 8.50 20.85
C PHE A 17 22.84 9.61 20.11
N VAL A 18 23.61 10.43 19.37
CA VAL A 18 23.04 11.51 18.55
C VAL A 18 23.21 11.16 17.07
N LEU A 19 22.12 11.23 16.32
CA LEU A 19 22.08 10.91 14.91
C LEU A 19 21.68 12.15 14.11
N SER A 20 22.58 12.67 13.31
CA SER A 20 22.27 13.71 12.34
C SER A 20 21.67 13.09 11.08
N ILE A 21 20.56 13.65 10.60
CA ILE A 21 19.81 13.16 9.45
C ILE A 21 19.74 14.29 8.42
N TYR A 22 20.24 14.02 7.24
CA TYR A 22 20.34 14.97 6.13
C TYR A 22 19.57 14.42 4.94
N PHE A 23 18.39 14.98 4.63
CA PHE A 23 17.53 14.51 3.54
C PHE A 23 17.24 13.00 3.64
N GLY A 24 16.99 12.51 4.86
CA GLY A 24 16.73 11.08 5.13
C GLY A 24 17.96 10.17 5.10
N ARG A 25 19.18 10.74 5.13
CA ARG A 25 20.46 10.02 5.06
C ARG A 25 21.41 10.40 6.20
N ASN A 26 22.40 9.54 6.43
CA ASN A 26 23.52 9.83 7.32
C ASN A 26 24.85 9.51 6.61
N MET A 27 25.95 10.14 7.02
CA MET A 27 27.28 9.85 6.47
C MET A 27 27.66 8.38 6.60
N ALA A 28 27.29 7.73 7.69
CA ALA A 28 27.48 6.30 7.88
C ALA A 28 26.25 5.53 7.35
N LYS A 29 26.39 4.90 6.19
CA LYS A 29 25.31 4.16 5.47
C LYS A 29 24.53 3.17 6.34
N ARG A 30 25.16 2.60 7.39
CA ARG A 30 24.49 1.68 8.33
C ARG A 30 23.28 2.30 9.04
N TYR A 31 23.22 3.62 9.15
CA TYR A 31 22.10 4.34 9.78
C TYR A 31 21.03 4.79 8.78
N ASP A 32 21.24 4.65 7.47
CA ASP A 32 20.33 5.17 6.43
C ASP A 32 18.90 4.64 6.57
N ARG A 33 18.74 3.38 6.99
CA ARG A 33 17.41 2.79 7.18
C ARG A 33 16.65 3.48 8.33
N LEU A 34 17.35 3.77 9.43
CA LEU A 34 16.79 4.49 10.56
C LEU A 34 16.52 5.96 10.20
N CYS A 35 17.46 6.60 9.49
CA CYS A 35 17.31 7.97 9.03
C CYS A 35 16.09 8.13 8.12
N ARG A 36 15.88 7.23 7.17
CA ARG A 36 14.67 7.24 6.31
C ARG A 36 13.38 7.02 7.09
N ALA A 37 13.38 6.09 8.04
CA ALA A 37 12.21 5.87 8.87
C ALA A 37 11.82 7.11 9.68
N LEU A 38 12.79 7.80 10.27
CA LEU A 38 12.54 9.06 11.01
C LEU A 38 12.14 10.21 10.08
N PHE A 39 12.81 10.34 8.93
CA PHE A 39 12.47 11.34 7.93
C PHE A 39 11.05 11.15 7.36
N ASN A 40 10.60 9.93 7.17
CA ASN A 40 9.25 9.63 6.70
C ASN A 40 8.16 9.99 7.74
N HIS A 41 8.50 9.97 9.03
CA HIS A 41 7.58 10.44 10.08
C HIS A 41 7.66 11.96 10.28
N PHE A 42 8.82 12.54 10.03
CA PHE A 42 9.10 13.96 10.23
C PHE A 42 9.91 14.51 9.05
N PRO A 43 9.25 14.87 7.94
CA PRO A 43 9.92 15.20 6.68
C PRO A 43 10.53 16.62 6.70
N ALA A 44 11.62 16.80 7.45
CA ALA A 44 12.41 18.02 7.43
C ALA A 44 13.82 17.70 6.92
N PRO A 45 14.42 18.56 6.07
CA PRO A 45 15.67 18.27 5.38
C PRO A 45 16.87 18.06 6.30
N LEU A 46 16.90 18.77 7.43
CA LEU A 46 17.98 18.74 8.40
C LEU A 46 17.42 18.41 9.77
N LEU A 47 17.70 17.21 10.27
CA LEU A 47 17.18 16.74 11.56
C LEU A 47 18.32 16.24 12.44
N ARG A 48 18.09 16.33 13.75
CA ARG A 48 18.92 15.68 14.77
C ARG A 48 18.01 14.87 15.67
N ALA A 49 18.33 13.57 15.80
CA ALA A 49 17.66 12.63 16.68
C ALA A 49 18.57 12.28 17.85
N GLU A 50 18.09 12.39 19.06
CA GLU A 50 18.78 12.02 20.28
C GLU A 50 18.16 10.74 20.86
N PHE A 51 19.00 9.78 21.17
CA PHE A 51 18.60 8.50 21.72
C PHE A 51 19.25 8.29 23.06
N VAL A 52 18.49 7.73 23.99
CA VAL A 52 18.96 7.34 25.32
C VAL A 52 18.68 5.85 25.55
N ARG A 53 19.56 5.19 26.25
CA ARG A 53 19.44 3.79 26.64
C ARG A 53 19.26 3.66 28.15
N ALA A 54 18.11 3.14 28.56
CA ALA A 54 17.90 2.64 29.91
C ALA A 54 17.97 1.10 29.88
N SER A 55 16.82 0.41 29.90
CA SER A 55 16.74 -1.03 29.60
C SER A 55 16.78 -1.30 28.09
N GLN A 56 16.27 -0.36 27.31
CA GLN A 56 16.23 -0.39 25.84
C GLN A 56 16.51 1.01 25.29
N TRP A 57 16.90 1.07 24.01
CA TRP A 57 17.06 2.33 23.31
C TRP A 57 15.70 2.99 23.06
N ARG A 58 15.58 4.27 23.33
CA ARG A 58 14.42 5.07 22.99
C ARG A 58 14.83 6.39 22.35
N LEU A 59 13.99 6.90 21.48
CA LEU A 59 14.10 8.25 20.96
C LEU A 59 13.74 9.22 22.11
N ASP A 60 14.65 10.10 22.46
CA ASP A 60 14.48 11.08 23.52
C ASP A 60 14.02 12.42 22.93
N ASP A 61 14.68 12.84 21.84
CA ASP A 61 14.35 14.08 21.14
C ASP A 61 14.54 13.91 19.64
N LEU A 62 13.73 14.65 18.84
CA LEU A 62 13.86 14.77 17.40
C LEU A 62 13.49 16.20 16.98
N HIS A 63 14.47 16.96 16.53
CA HIS A 63 14.26 18.37 16.17
C HIS A 63 14.95 18.74 14.85
N VAL A 64 14.48 19.83 14.25
CA VAL A 64 15.08 20.46 13.07
C VAL A 64 16.31 21.23 13.51
N ILE A 65 17.40 21.10 12.76
CA ILE A 65 18.62 21.89 12.97
C ILE A 65 18.79 22.93 11.85
N ALA A 66 19.38 24.06 12.22
CA ALA A 66 19.71 25.10 11.26
C ALA A 66 21.00 24.75 10.48
N ALA A 67 21.18 25.34 9.30
CA ALA A 67 22.36 25.09 8.46
C ALA A 67 23.71 25.41 9.14
N HIS A 68 23.72 26.37 10.03
CA HIS A 68 24.95 26.73 10.78
C HIS A 68 25.33 25.71 11.87
N GLU A 69 24.40 24.85 12.29
CA GLU A 69 24.62 23.79 13.27
C GLU A 69 25.21 22.51 12.61
N ILE A 70 25.33 22.51 11.28
CA ILE A 70 25.95 21.40 10.54
C ILE A 70 27.46 21.44 10.78
N PRO A 71 28.08 20.37 11.33
CA PRO A 71 29.52 20.29 11.47
C PRO A 71 30.21 20.51 10.13
N GLU A 72 31.35 21.18 10.13
CA GLU A 72 32.09 21.48 8.90
C GLU A 72 32.47 20.20 8.13
N SER A 73 32.84 19.15 8.83
CA SER A 73 33.12 17.83 8.26
C SER A 73 31.94 17.16 7.58
N HIS A 74 30.72 17.63 7.82
CA HIS A 74 29.48 17.07 7.21
C HIS A 74 28.99 17.90 6.01
N ARG A 75 29.48 19.12 5.83
CA ARG A 75 28.96 20.08 4.84
C ARG A 75 28.96 19.54 3.41
N GLU A 76 30.07 18.94 2.99
CA GLU A 76 30.19 18.37 1.64
C GLU A 76 29.12 17.28 1.41
N PHE A 77 28.98 16.36 2.37
CA PHE A 77 27.94 15.33 2.32
C PHE A 77 26.53 15.92 2.27
N VAL A 78 26.25 16.92 3.09
CA VAL A 78 24.94 17.59 3.11
C VAL A 78 24.61 18.24 1.78
N ILE A 79 25.59 18.94 1.17
CA ILE A 79 25.46 19.54 -0.16
C ILE A 79 25.19 18.46 -1.22
N GLU A 80 25.91 17.33 -1.17
CA GLU A 80 25.68 16.22 -2.09
C GLU A 80 24.26 15.65 -1.94
N GLN A 81 23.80 15.42 -0.70
CA GLN A 81 22.46 14.92 -0.46
C GLN A 81 21.38 15.94 -0.84
N ALA A 82 21.60 17.24 -0.59
CA ALA A 82 20.70 18.30 -1.05
C ALA A 82 20.61 18.32 -2.58
N ILE A 83 21.75 18.32 -3.27
CA ILE A 83 21.77 18.25 -4.73
C ILE A 83 21.04 16.99 -5.23
N ARG A 84 21.25 15.83 -4.61
CA ARG A 84 20.59 14.58 -4.97
C ARG A 84 19.09 14.66 -4.71
N PHE A 85 18.68 15.24 -3.60
CA PHE A 85 17.28 15.38 -3.20
C PHE A 85 16.51 16.36 -4.09
N PHE A 86 17.13 17.51 -4.41
CA PHE A 86 16.53 18.54 -5.28
C PHE A 86 16.85 18.34 -6.76
N ARG A 87 17.85 17.52 -7.11
CA ARG A 87 18.17 17.19 -8.49
C ARG A 87 17.16 16.18 -8.99
N ARG A 88 16.11 16.68 -9.61
CA ARG A 88 15.27 15.85 -10.47
C ARG A 88 16.12 15.46 -11.66
N PRO A 89 16.42 14.17 -11.92
CA PRO A 89 17.00 13.79 -13.20
C PRO A 89 16.00 14.17 -14.26
N HIS A 90 16.25 15.19 -15.04
CA HIS A 90 15.47 15.48 -16.22
C HIS A 90 15.63 14.28 -17.13
N ALA A 91 14.53 13.59 -17.42
CA ALA A 91 14.51 12.64 -18.52
C ALA A 91 14.82 13.45 -19.79
N SER A 92 16.06 13.28 -20.28
CA SER A 92 16.56 14.01 -21.45
C SER A 92 15.59 13.82 -22.61
N GLY A 93 14.97 14.90 -23.08
CA GLY A 93 14.24 14.94 -24.34
C GLY A 93 12.79 15.40 -24.32
N ILE A 94 12.24 15.86 -23.19
CA ILE A 94 10.92 16.51 -23.20
C ILE A 94 11.12 18.00 -22.88
N GLU A 95 10.73 18.86 -23.78
CA GLU A 95 10.51 20.26 -23.47
C GLU A 95 9.50 20.34 -22.32
N ARG A 96 9.96 20.64 -21.10
CA ARG A 96 9.23 20.85 -19.85
C ARG A 96 7.97 19.99 -19.71
N ALA A 97 8.13 18.83 -19.09
CA ALA A 97 6.98 18.13 -18.49
C ALA A 97 6.20 19.12 -17.62
N ARG A 98 4.88 19.13 -17.77
CA ARG A 98 4.00 20.08 -17.11
C ARG A 98 3.69 19.64 -15.66
N TYR A 99 3.71 18.34 -15.40
CA TYR A 99 3.36 17.73 -14.15
C TYR A 99 4.27 16.55 -13.81
N ASP A 100 4.49 16.30 -12.52
CA ASP A 100 5.27 15.19 -11.99
C ASP A 100 4.35 14.08 -11.48
N LEU A 101 4.55 12.85 -11.98
CA LEU A 101 3.80 11.66 -11.61
C LEU A 101 4.66 10.70 -10.79
N ALA A 102 4.25 10.40 -9.57
CA ALA A 102 4.80 9.29 -8.79
C ALA A 102 4.10 7.97 -9.15
N ILE A 103 4.86 6.93 -9.49
CA ILE A 103 4.36 5.56 -9.67
C ILE A 103 4.87 4.72 -8.50
N LEU A 104 3.98 4.41 -7.55
CA LEU A 104 4.33 3.63 -6.36
C LEU A 104 4.35 2.14 -6.71
N VAL A 105 5.48 1.49 -6.44
CA VAL A 105 5.67 0.05 -6.65
C VAL A 105 6.33 -0.59 -5.43
N ASN A 106 6.05 -1.88 -5.24
CA ASN A 106 6.78 -2.72 -4.30
C ASN A 106 7.56 -3.80 -5.07
N PRO A 107 8.91 -3.68 -5.15
CA PRO A 107 9.73 -4.67 -5.85
C PRO A 107 9.70 -6.07 -5.22
N ASP A 108 9.29 -6.16 -3.95
CA ASP A 108 9.26 -7.42 -3.19
C ASP A 108 7.88 -8.10 -3.23
N GLU A 109 6.88 -7.51 -3.90
CA GLU A 109 5.52 -8.06 -4.00
C GLU A 109 5.47 -9.18 -5.04
N VAL A 110 5.12 -10.39 -4.57
CA VAL A 110 5.10 -11.60 -5.44
C VAL A 110 4.01 -11.50 -6.50
N ASP A 111 2.82 -11.06 -6.12
CA ASP A 111 1.65 -10.94 -6.99
C ASP A 111 1.37 -9.47 -7.34
N ALA A 112 2.43 -8.73 -7.69
CA ALA A 112 2.29 -7.31 -8.03
C ALA A 112 1.29 -7.10 -9.18
N PRO A 113 0.43 -6.07 -9.12
CA PRO A 113 -0.56 -5.78 -10.17
C PRO A 113 0.08 -5.32 -11.49
N SER A 114 1.38 -5.09 -11.51
CA SER A 114 2.15 -4.75 -12.72
C SER A 114 3.55 -5.34 -12.66
N ASP A 115 3.92 -6.04 -13.73
CA ASP A 115 5.29 -6.45 -13.96
C ASP A 115 6.20 -5.27 -14.39
N GLU A 116 7.50 -5.51 -14.41
CA GLU A 116 8.48 -4.50 -14.83
C GLU A 116 8.22 -3.94 -16.24
N LYS A 117 7.70 -4.76 -17.15
CA LYS A 117 7.38 -4.37 -18.52
C LYS A 117 6.19 -3.42 -18.56
N ALA A 118 5.19 -3.65 -17.72
CA ALA A 118 4.04 -2.75 -17.56
C ALA A 118 4.48 -1.40 -16.99
N ILE A 119 5.33 -1.40 -15.96
CA ILE A 119 5.88 -0.15 -15.38
C ILE A 119 6.65 0.66 -16.43
N LYS A 120 7.51 0.02 -17.23
CA LYS A 120 8.21 0.69 -18.35
C LYS A 120 7.25 1.30 -19.37
N ARG A 121 6.12 0.64 -19.64
CA ARG A 121 5.07 1.18 -20.55
C ARG A 121 4.37 2.38 -19.93
N PHE A 122 4.07 2.37 -18.63
CA PHE A 122 3.49 3.53 -17.93
C PHE A 122 4.44 4.73 -17.96
N LEU A 123 5.73 4.53 -17.70
CA LEU A 123 6.73 5.58 -17.81
C LEU A 123 6.82 6.17 -19.23
N HIS A 124 6.73 5.30 -20.24
CA HIS A 124 6.72 5.75 -21.65
C HIS A 124 5.43 6.52 -21.98
N ALA A 125 4.27 5.99 -21.59
CA ALA A 125 2.98 6.65 -21.83
C ALA A 125 2.90 8.01 -21.14
N ALA A 126 3.36 8.11 -19.89
CA ALA A 126 3.44 9.37 -19.15
C ALA A 126 4.20 10.43 -19.94
N ARG A 127 5.37 10.08 -20.48
CA ARG A 127 6.17 10.99 -21.32
C ARG A 127 5.43 11.45 -22.57
N THR A 128 4.68 10.56 -23.22
CA THR A 128 3.94 10.92 -24.45
C THR A 128 2.81 11.92 -24.20
N VAL A 129 2.31 12.00 -22.98
CA VAL A 129 1.27 12.96 -22.54
C VAL A 129 1.82 14.14 -21.77
N GLY A 130 3.14 14.31 -21.71
CA GLY A 130 3.80 15.47 -21.09
C GLY A 130 3.92 15.40 -19.58
N LEU A 131 3.90 14.19 -19.00
CA LEU A 131 4.16 13.95 -17.58
C LEU A 131 5.61 13.50 -17.37
N ASP A 132 6.30 14.01 -16.34
CA ASP A 132 7.55 13.45 -15.85
C ASP A 132 7.21 12.40 -14.78
N ALA A 133 7.45 11.12 -15.09
CA ALA A 133 7.04 10.02 -14.24
C ALA A 133 8.22 9.34 -13.55
N TRP A 134 8.04 9.07 -12.27
CA TRP A 134 9.06 8.54 -11.37
C TRP A 134 8.56 7.28 -10.67
N VAL A 135 9.37 6.24 -10.68
CA VAL A 135 9.10 5.07 -9.84
C VAL A 135 9.56 5.38 -8.43
N ILE A 136 8.64 5.24 -7.49
CA ILE A 136 8.88 5.41 -6.06
C ILE A 136 8.50 4.13 -5.31
N THR A 137 9.01 4.01 -4.09
CA THR A 137 8.72 2.89 -3.18
C THR A 137 8.17 3.41 -1.84
N LYS A 138 7.82 2.51 -0.94
CA LYS A 138 7.40 2.86 0.43
C LYS A 138 8.40 3.76 1.19
N ASP A 139 9.67 3.71 0.81
CA ASP A 139 10.74 4.51 1.42
C ASP A 139 10.68 5.99 1.02
N ASP A 140 9.91 6.33 -0.03
CA ASP A 140 9.76 7.69 -0.56
C ASP A 140 8.53 8.43 0.00
N PHE A 141 7.89 7.92 1.06
CA PHE A 141 6.71 8.53 1.67
C PHE A 141 6.89 10.01 2.03
N GLY A 142 8.09 10.39 2.49
CA GLY A 142 8.44 11.77 2.82
C GLY A 142 8.44 12.73 1.62
N ARG A 143 8.51 12.19 0.39
CA ARG A 143 8.65 12.95 -0.86
C ARG A 143 7.32 13.15 -1.62
N ILE A 144 6.21 12.64 -1.09
CA ILE A 144 4.92 12.70 -1.80
C ILE A 144 4.53 14.10 -2.23
N ALA A 145 4.77 15.11 -1.39
CA ALA A 145 4.47 16.50 -1.71
C ALA A 145 5.31 17.11 -2.87
N GLU A 146 6.30 16.38 -3.40
CA GLU A 146 7.09 16.80 -4.57
C GLU A 146 6.37 16.55 -5.90
N PHE A 147 5.27 15.80 -5.90
CA PHE A 147 4.54 15.34 -7.07
C PHE A 147 3.19 16.03 -7.22
N ASP A 148 2.64 15.99 -8.44
CA ASP A 148 1.30 16.46 -8.75
C ASP A 148 0.28 15.31 -8.77
N ALA A 149 0.75 14.08 -9.00
CA ALA A 149 -0.10 12.90 -9.03
C ALA A 149 0.60 11.66 -8.46
N LEU A 150 -0.20 10.75 -7.91
CA LEU A 150 0.22 9.44 -7.42
C LEU A 150 -0.55 8.33 -8.12
N PHE A 151 0.15 7.42 -8.77
CA PHE A 151 -0.40 6.21 -9.36
C PHE A 151 0.14 4.99 -8.63
N MET A 152 -0.73 4.27 -7.92
CA MET A 152 -0.34 3.08 -7.16
C MET A 152 -0.37 1.84 -8.03
N ARG A 153 0.77 1.13 -8.09
CA ARG A 153 0.93 -0.15 -8.78
C ARG A 153 1.40 -1.25 -7.82
N GLU A 154 0.82 -1.23 -6.64
CA GLU A 154 0.90 -2.22 -5.58
C GLU A 154 -0.49 -2.62 -5.14
N THR A 155 -0.63 -3.76 -4.46
CA THR A 155 -1.89 -4.14 -3.83
C THR A 155 -2.27 -3.14 -2.75
N THR A 156 -3.47 -2.59 -2.87
CA THR A 156 -3.99 -1.59 -1.93
C THR A 156 -4.86 -2.24 -0.85
N GLY A 157 -4.88 -1.65 0.33
CA GLY A 157 -5.70 -2.12 1.44
C GLY A 157 -5.70 -1.12 2.60
N VAL A 158 -6.81 -1.06 3.34
CA VAL A 158 -7.01 -0.08 4.42
C VAL A 158 -5.95 -0.24 5.52
N ASN A 159 -5.56 -1.47 5.84
CA ASN A 159 -4.54 -1.78 6.84
C ASN A 159 -3.12 -1.81 6.27
N HIS A 160 -2.93 -1.36 5.03
CA HIS A 160 -1.65 -1.34 4.34
C HIS A 160 -1.08 0.08 4.26
N TYR A 161 0.25 0.22 4.08
CA TYR A 161 0.89 1.54 3.97
C TYR A 161 0.43 2.31 2.72
N THR A 162 -0.04 1.63 1.67
CA THR A 162 -0.60 2.24 0.47
C THR A 162 -1.77 3.17 0.78
N TYR A 163 -2.63 2.82 1.74
CA TYR A 163 -3.71 3.69 2.20
C TYR A 163 -3.18 5.00 2.81
N ARG A 164 -2.08 4.93 3.57
CA ARG A 164 -1.44 6.13 4.13
C ARG A 164 -0.83 7.01 3.03
N PHE A 165 -0.26 6.39 1.98
CA PHE A 165 0.20 7.11 0.80
C PHE A 165 -0.95 7.85 0.11
N ALA A 166 -2.07 7.14 -0.14
CA ALA A 166 -3.26 7.72 -0.75
C ALA A 166 -3.80 8.91 0.07
N ARG A 167 -3.98 8.72 1.38
CA ARG A 167 -4.46 9.76 2.29
C ARG A 167 -3.55 10.98 2.35
N ARG A 168 -2.24 10.77 2.37
CA ARG A 168 -1.30 11.88 2.38
C ARG A 168 -1.29 12.61 1.04
N ALA A 169 -1.23 11.88 -0.07
CA ALA A 169 -1.25 12.48 -1.40
C ALA A 169 -2.53 13.32 -1.62
N GLU A 170 -3.70 12.81 -1.22
CA GLU A 170 -4.95 13.58 -1.25
C GLU A 170 -4.88 14.84 -0.39
N ALA A 171 -4.35 14.75 0.84
CA ALA A 171 -4.20 15.88 1.73
C ALA A 171 -3.23 16.95 1.21
N GLU A 172 -2.21 16.57 0.44
CA GLU A 172 -1.29 17.48 -0.26
C GLU A 172 -1.86 18.01 -1.60
N GLY A 173 -3.07 17.56 -1.98
CA GLY A 173 -3.77 18.02 -3.18
C GLY A 173 -3.37 17.31 -4.48
N LEU A 174 -2.71 16.16 -4.41
CA LEU A 174 -2.35 15.34 -5.58
C LEU A 174 -3.59 14.67 -6.17
N VAL A 175 -3.55 14.42 -7.48
CA VAL A 175 -4.45 13.45 -8.11
C VAL A 175 -3.99 12.04 -7.77
N VAL A 176 -4.86 11.23 -7.17
CA VAL A 176 -4.50 9.90 -6.65
C VAL A 176 -5.30 8.79 -7.33
N ILE A 177 -4.61 7.74 -7.78
CA ILE A 177 -5.18 6.49 -8.29
C ILE A 177 -4.38 5.32 -7.64
N ASP A 178 -4.99 4.46 -6.83
CA ASP A 178 -6.37 4.49 -6.31
C ASP A 178 -6.49 5.53 -5.17
N ASP A 179 -7.56 6.30 -5.19
CA ASP A 179 -7.85 7.26 -4.14
C ASP A 179 -8.30 6.59 -2.82
N PRO A 180 -8.20 7.29 -1.67
CA PRO A 180 -8.51 6.68 -0.36
C PRO A 180 -9.93 6.15 -0.25
N GLU A 181 -10.90 6.83 -0.85
CA GLU A 181 -12.31 6.41 -0.79
C GLU A 181 -12.52 5.13 -1.62
N SER A 182 -11.95 5.06 -2.81
CA SER A 182 -11.96 3.87 -3.66
C SER A 182 -11.29 2.68 -2.98
N ILE A 183 -10.17 2.89 -2.28
CA ILE A 183 -9.52 1.83 -1.49
C ILE A 183 -10.48 1.27 -0.45
N VAL A 184 -11.12 2.12 0.36
CA VAL A 184 -12.09 1.68 1.39
C VAL A 184 -13.25 0.92 0.76
N ARG A 185 -13.83 1.47 -0.31
CA ARG A 185 -15.00 0.89 -0.98
C ARG A 185 -14.71 -0.44 -1.67
N CYS A 186 -13.54 -0.58 -2.28
CA CYS A 186 -13.21 -1.72 -3.13
C CYS A 186 -12.46 -2.85 -2.42
N THR A 187 -11.83 -2.60 -1.28
CA THR A 187 -11.08 -3.63 -0.57
C THR A 187 -11.91 -4.38 0.48
N ASN A 188 -12.96 -3.77 1.01
CA ASN A 188 -13.78 -4.38 2.07
C ASN A 188 -15.06 -5.01 1.50
N LYS A 189 -15.17 -6.34 1.57
CA LYS A 189 -16.31 -7.10 1.01
C LYS A 189 -17.62 -6.90 1.76
N VAL A 190 -17.57 -6.53 3.05
CA VAL A 190 -18.78 -6.15 3.81
C VAL A 190 -19.35 -4.87 3.23
N TYR A 191 -18.48 -3.87 3.03
CA TYR A 191 -18.90 -2.62 2.40
C TYR A 191 -19.46 -2.83 0.99
N GLN A 192 -18.81 -3.68 0.20
CA GLN A 192 -19.27 -4.01 -1.16
C GLN A 192 -20.67 -4.66 -1.13
N ALA A 193 -20.90 -5.62 -0.22
CA ALA A 193 -22.20 -6.28 -0.10
C ALA A 193 -23.31 -5.27 0.23
N GLU A 194 -23.06 -4.35 1.16
CA GLU A 194 -23.97 -3.27 1.50
C GLU A 194 -24.19 -2.28 0.33
N LEU A 195 -23.11 -1.94 -0.37
CA LEU A 195 -23.17 -1.03 -1.52
C LEU A 195 -24.02 -1.62 -2.65
N PHE A 196 -23.84 -2.90 -2.98
CA PHE A 196 -24.61 -3.58 -4.02
C PHE A 196 -26.10 -3.65 -3.66
N LYS A 197 -26.40 -4.00 -2.41
CA LYS A 197 -27.77 -4.04 -1.90
C LYS A 197 -28.46 -2.66 -1.94
N ARG A 198 -27.74 -1.60 -1.56
CA ARG A 198 -28.29 -0.21 -1.53
C ARG A 198 -28.53 0.37 -2.91
N ASN A 199 -27.84 -0.12 -3.92
CA ASN A 199 -27.93 0.38 -5.31
C ASN A 199 -28.65 -0.62 -6.24
N ASP A 200 -29.30 -1.65 -5.68
CA ASP A 200 -30.01 -2.69 -6.44
C ASP A 200 -29.15 -3.32 -7.55
N ILE A 201 -27.86 -3.54 -7.24
CA ILE A 201 -26.91 -4.20 -8.15
C ILE A 201 -27.03 -5.70 -7.97
N ASP A 202 -27.39 -6.41 -9.04
CA ASP A 202 -27.48 -7.86 -9.05
C ASP A 202 -26.13 -8.50 -8.69
N CYS A 203 -26.15 -9.32 -7.66
CA CYS A 203 -24.98 -10.09 -7.22
C CYS A 203 -25.45 -11.44 -6.64
N PRO A 204 -24.55 -12.44 -6.55
CA PRO A 204 -24.88 -13.69 -5.87
C PRO A 204 -25.36 -13.41 -4.44
N LYS A 205 -26.35 -14.19 -3.98
CA LYS A 205 -26.93 -14.00 -2.66
C LYS A 205 -25.85 -14.01 -1.58
N THR A 206 -25.74 -12.92 -0.84
CA THR A 206 -24.62 -12.66 0.07
C THR A 206 -25.13 -12.36 1.48
N LEU A 207 -24.50 -12.96 2.47
CA LEU A 207 -24.74 -12.73 3.89
C LEU A 207 -23.47 -12.17 4.54
N VAL A 208 -23.64 -11.17 5.39
CA VAL A 208 -22.62 -10.75 6.35
C VAL A 208 -22.83 -11.56 7.61
N VAL A 209 -21.91 -12.47 7.90
CA VAL A 209 -21.98 -13.44 9.00
C VAL A 209 -21.21 -12.88 10.20
N TYR A 210 -21.89 -12.79 11.33
CA TYR A 210 -21.29 -12.36 12.60
C TYR A 210 -21.23 -13.50 13.62
N ARG A 211 -22.37 -14.13 13.90
CA ARG A 211 -22.50 -15.22 14.89
C ARG A 211 -23.39 -16.35 14.42
N GLU A 212 -23.79 -16.32 13.17
CA GLU A 212 -24.65 -17.34 12.58
C GLU A 212 -23.94 -18.69 12.57
N SER A 213 -24.72 -19.75 12.81
CA SER A 213 -24.24 -21.12 12.67
C SER A 213 -24.21 -21.56 11.21
N ALA A 214 -23.48 -22.65 10.94
CA ALA A 214 -23.45 -23.25 9.60
C ALA A 214 -24.85 -23.61 9.12
N GLU A 215 -25.71 -24.18 9.99
CA GLU A 215 -27.12 -24.50 9.69
C GLU A 215 -27.91 -23.28 9.22
N GLN A 216 -27.74 -22.14 9.89
CA GLN A 216 -28.42 -20.90 9.53
C GLN A 216 -27.97 -20.37 8.17
N ILE A 217 -26.68 -20.50 7.86
CA ILE A 217 -26.13 -20.12 6.57
C ILE A 217 -26.65 -21.04 5.47
N VAL A 218 -26.62 -22.36 5.68
CA VAL A 218 -27.15 -23.35 4.74
C VAL A 218 -28.64 -23.15 4.48
N ALA A 219 -29.43 -22.85 5.53
CA ALA A 219 -30.85 -22.56 5.37
C ALA A 219 -31.12 -21.35 4.45
N GLN A 220 -30.21 -20.40 4.40
CA GLN A 220 -30.36 -19.18 3.60
C GLN A 220 -29.74 -19.29 2.21
N LEU A 221 -28.54 -19.87 2.09
CA LEU A 221 -27.75 -19.88 0.84
C LEU A 221 -27.80 -21.23 0.12
N GLY A 222 -28.01 -22.33 0.85
CA GLY A 222 -27.81 -23.68 0.35
C GLY A 222 -26.32 -24.07 0.30
N LEU A 223 -26.05 -25.23 -0.29
CA LEU A 223 -24.71 -25.75 -0.57
C LEU A 223 -24.61 -26.13 -2.04
N PRO A 224 -23.44 -26.01 -2.65
CA PRO A 224 -22.23 -25.42 -2.09
C PRO A 224 -22.35 -23.92 -1.86
N CYS A 225 -21.58 -23.38 -0.91
CA CYS A 225 -21.46 -21.95 -0.69
C CYS A 225 -19.99 -21.52 -0.53
N VAL A 226 -19.73 -20.22 -0.59
CA VAL A 226 -18.39 -19.65 -0.54
C VAL A 226 -18.26 -18.75 0.67
N LEU A 227 -17.23 -18.97 1.48
CA LEU A 227 -16.84 -18.06 2.55
C LEU A 227 -15.69 -17.17 2.11
N LYS A 228 -15.72 -15.90 2.51
CA LYS A 228 -14.70 -14.89 2.18
C LYS A 228 -14.33 -14.07 3.40
N LYS A 229 -13.04 -13.83 3.60
CA LYS A 229 -12.57 -12.83 4.57
C LYS A 229 -12.90 -11.43 4.05
N PRO A 230 -13.31 -10.48 4.91
CA PRO A 230 -13.68 -9.12 4.49
C PRO A 230 -12.59 -8.39 3.69
N ASP A 231 -11.36 -8.44 4.18
CA ASP A 231 -10.24 -7.64 3.69
C ASP A 231 -9.18 -8.51 2.96
N SER A 232 -9.63 -9.45 2.12
CA SER A 232 -8.72 -10.32 1.36
C SER A 232 -8.74 -9.97 -0.14
N SER A 233 -7.58 -10.13 -0.80
CA SER A 233 -7.40 -9.97 -2.24
C SER A 233 -6.79 -11.21 -2.87
N PHE A 234 -6.80 -11.30 -4.21
CA PHE A 234 -6.22 -12.40 -5.00
C PHE A 234 -6.67 -13.80 -4.57
N SER A 235 -7.96 -13.93 -4.25
CA SER A 235 -8.54 -15.20 -3.77
C SER A 235 -7.95 -15.74 -2.45
N ALA A 236 -6.98 -15.07 -1.85
CA ALA A 236 -6.51 -15.39 -0.51
C ALA A 236 -7.64 -15.16 0.49
N GLY A 237 -7.97 -16.18 1.31
CA GLY A 237 -9.10 -16.10 2.25
C GLY A 237 -10.47 -16.23 1.58
N VAL A 238 -10.56 -16.96 0.46
CA VAL A 238 -11.81 -17.41 -0.17
C VAL A 238 -11.80 -18.94 -0.19
N VAL A 239 -12.83 -19.56 0.37
CA VAL A 239 -12.99 -21.02 0.42
C VAL A 239 -14.40 -21.43 0.01
N LYS A 240 -14.52 -22.56 -0.68
CA LYS A 240 -15.80 -23.18 -1.01
C LYS A 240 -16.08 -24.30 -0.01
N ALA A 241 -17.30 -24.39 0.46
CA ALA A 241 -17.80 -25.49 1.29
C ALA A 241 -18.86 -26.25 0.52
N ASP A 242 -18.63 -27.54 0.32
CA ASP A 242 -19.55 -28.44 -0.34
C ASP A 242 -20.48 -29.14 0.67
N THR A 243 -20.08 -29.19 1.94
CA THR A 243 -20.83 -29.79 3.05
C THR A 243 -20.97 -28.86 4.22
N GLU A 244 -21.99 -29.11 5.06
CA GLU A 244 -22.18 -28.30 6.30
C GLU A 244 -21.02 -28.45 7.28
N ALA A 245 -20.40 -29.64 7.35
CA ALA A 245 -19.21 -29.88 8.19
C ALA A 245 -18.00 -29.04 7.75
N GLU A 246 -17.76 -28.97 6.44
CA GLU A 246 -16.72 -28.08 5.88
C GLU A 246 -17.02 -26.62 6.14
N LEU A 247 -18.28 -26.21 5.96
CA LEU A 247 -18.72 -24.85 6.23
C LEU A 247 -18.45 -24.47 7.69
N ALA A 248 -18.82 -25.34 8.63
CA ALA A 248 -18.60 -25.11 10.07
C ALA A 248 -17.11 -24.98 10.41
N ALA A 249 -16.27 -25.86 9.83
CA ALA A 249 -14.83 -25.82 10.04
C ALA A 249 -14.18 -24.54 9.50
N HIS A 250 -14.55 -24.12 8.28
CA HIS A 250 -14.05 -22.89 7.65
C HIS A 250 -14.55 -21.65 8.38
N LEU A 251 -15.81 -21.63 8.81
CA LEU A 251 -16.40 -20.54 9.55
C LEU A 251 -15.66 -20.34 10.88
N HIS A 252 -15.46 -21.43 11.62
CA HIS A 252 -14.70 -21.38 12.87
C HIS A 252 -13.28 -20.82 12.66
N HIS A 253 -12.58 -21.28 11.63
CA HIS A 253 -11.25 -20.78 11.30
C HIS A 253 -11.25 -19.28 10.97
N PHE A 254 -12.17 -18.82 10.15
CA PHE A 254 -12.23 -17.40 9.76
C PHE A 254 -12.62 -16.48 10.91
N GLN A 255 -13.49 -16.94 11.80
CA GLN A 255 -13.93 -16.20 12.98
C GLN A 255 -12.82 -16.03 14.04
N GLN A 256 -11.74 -16.81 13.98
CA GLN A 256 -10.56 -16.58 14.83
C GLN A 256 -9.76 -15.35 14.39
N GLU A 257 -9.88 -14.95 13.12
CA GLU A 257 -9.12 -13.85 12.54
C GLU A 257 -9.96 -12.58 12.29
N SER A 258 -11.29 -12.74 12.15
CA SER A 258 -12.21 -11.64 11.85
C SER A 258 -13.57 -11.89 12.52
N GLU A 259 -14.13 -10.86 13.13
CA GLU A 259 -15.49 -10.92 13.70
C GLU A 259 -16.57 -11.07 12.63
N LEU A 260 -16.29 -10.58 11.42
CA LEU A 260 -17.22 -10.66 10.29
C LEU A 260 -16.64 -11.58 9.22
N VAL A 261 -17.51 -12.38 8.61
CA VAL A 261 -17.20 -13.23 7.46
C VAL A 261 -18.28 -12.99 6.40
N ILE A 262 -17.94 -13.03 5.13
CA ILE A 262 -18.90 -13.03 4.04
C ILE A 262 -19.21 -14.48 3.66
N ALA A 263 -20.48 -14.85 3.68
CA ALA A 263 -20.97 -16.08 3.07
C ALA A 263 -21.77 -15.73 1.82
N GLN A 264 -21.53 -16.46 0.72
CA GLN A 264 -22.14 -16.18 -0.57
C GLN A 264 -22.55 -17.50 -1.23
N GLU A 265 -23.70 -17.52 -1.92
CA GLU A 265 -24.07 -18.66 -2.74
C GLU A 265 -23.02 -18.93 -3.81
N PHE A 266 -22.83 -20.19 -4.13
CA PHE A 266 -21.91 -20.60 -5.20
C PHE A 266 -22.62 -20.57 -6.54
N VAL A 267 -22.16 -19.72 -7.44
CA VAL A 267 -22.63 -19.67 -8.83
C VAL A 267 -21.61 -20.36 -9.71
N ALA A 268 -21.97 -21.53 -10.23
CA ALA A 268 -21.10 -22.27 -11.13
C ALA A 268 -21.00 -21.54 -12.48
N SER A 269 -19.80 -21.22 -12.90
CA SER A 269 -19.53 -20.67 -14.23
C SER A 269 -18.30 -21.31 -14.86
N SER A 270 -18.24 -21.32 -16.18
CA SER A 270 -17.06 -21.76 -16.93
C SER A 270 -16.10 -20.62 -17.24
N PHE A 271 -16.51 -19.41 -16.99
CA PHE A 271 -15.76 -18.17 -17.20
C PHE A 271 -16.40 -16.99 -16.47
N ASP A 272 -15.59 -15.98 -16.23
CA ASP A 272 -16.01 -14.67 -15.74
C ASP A 272 -15.73 -13.57 -16.77
N TRP A 273 -16.55 -12.54 -16.76
CA TRP A 273 -16.27 -11.30 -17.50
C TRP A 273 -15.49 -10.33 -16.62
N ARG A 274 -14.39 -9.82 -17.14
CA ARG A 274 -13.70 -8.67 -16.55
C ARG A 274 -13.89 -7.46 -17.45
N VAL A 275 -14.56 -6.45 -16.94
CA VAL A 275 -14.77 -5.18 -17.62
C VAL A 275 -13.89 -4.13 -16.96
N GLY A 276 -12.97 -3.56 -17.75
CA GLY A 276 -12.17 -2.42 -17.32
C GLY A 276 -12.92 -1.13 -17.59
N VAL A 277 -13.04 -0.29 -16.57
CA VAL A 277 -13.68 1.03 -16.65
C VAL A 277 -12.68 2.08 -16.19
N LEU A 278 -12.55 3.18 -16.93
CA LEU A 278 -11.72 4.31 -16.57
C LEU A 278 -12.51 5.60 -16.77
N ASP A 279 -12.58 6.43 -15.74
CA ASP A 279 -13.32 7.69 -15.75
C ASP A 279 -14.78 7.50 -16.26
N GLY A 280 -15.48 6.48 -15.72
CA GLY A 280 -16.85 6.15 -16.10
C GLY A 280 -17.01 5.52 -17.50
N ASN A 281 -15.94 5.40 -18.29
CA ASN A 281 -15.99 4.87 -19.64
C ASN A 281 -15.44 3.43 -19.71
N PRO A 282 -16.14 2.49 -20.39
CA PRO A 282 -15.61 1.15 -20.59
C PRO A 282 -14.36 1.19 -21.46
N LEU A 283 -13.28 0.59 -20.96
CA LEU A 283 -11.96 0.58 -21.60
C LEU A 283 -11.71 -0.72 -22.37
N TYR A 284 -12.05 -1.87 -21.75
CA TYR A 284 -11.89 -3.20 -22.33
C TYR A 284 -12.83 -4.21 -21.68
N VAL A 285 -13.06 -5.32 -22.35
CA VAL A 285 -13.76 -6.50 -21.82
C VAL A 285 -12.91 -7.74 -22.08
N CYS A 286 -12.68 -8.53 -21.04
CA CYS A 286 -11.98 -9.80 -21.15
C CYS A 286 -12.85 -10.95 -20.66
N LYS A 287 -12.72 -12.11 -21.28
CA LYS A 287 -13.32 -13.36 -20.87
C LYS A 287 -12.26 -14.20 -20.14
N TYR A 288 -12.45 -14.40 -18.84
CA TYR A 288 -11.58 -15.20 -18.00
C TYR A 288 -12.14 -16.60 -17.88
N HIS A 289 -11.47 -17.57 -18.49
CA HIS A 289 -11.86 -18.95 -18.39
C HIS A 289 -11.33 -19.58 -17.10
N MET A 290 -12.20 -20.34 -16.43
CA MET A 290 -11.79 -21.09 -15.23
C MET A 290 -10.70 -22.09 -15.59
N ALA A 291 -9.68 -22.21 -14.72
CA ALA A 291 -8.66 -23.23 -14.87
C ALA A 291 -9.27 -24.64 -14.70
N ARG A 292 -8.76 -25.63 -15.45
CA ARG A 292 -9.28 -27.00 -15.34
C ARG A 292 -9.09 -27.55 -13.92
N GLY A 293 -10.18 -28.03 -13.33
CA GLY A 293 -10.17 -28.58 -11.96
C GLY A 293 -10.18 -27.53 -10.85
N HIS A 294 -10.30 -26.25 -11.19
CA HIS A 294 -10.47 -25.17 -10.24
C HIS A 294 -11.87 -24.55 -10.40
N TRP A 295 -12.45 -24.14 -9.30
CA TRP A 295 -13.75 -23.48 -9.25
C TRP A 295 -13.63 -21.94 -9.21
N GLN A 296 -12.37 -21.46 -9.22
CA GLN A 296 -12.02 -20.06 -9.04
C GLN A 296 -10.91 -19.66 -10.02
#